data_f24ad3bae3fc79d4a90edc3462d6bab3
#
_entry.id   f24ad3bae3fc79d4a90edc3462d6bab3
#
_cell.length_a   1.000
_cell.length_b   1.000
_cell.length_c   1.000
_cell.angle_alpha   90.00
_cell.angle_beta   90.00
_cell.angle_gamma   90.00
#
_symmetry.space_group_name_H-M   'P 1'
#
loop_
_entity.id
_entity.type
_entity.pdbx_description
1 polymer ?
#
loop_
_entity_poly.entity_id
_entity_poly.type
_entity_poly.pdbx_seq_one_letter_code
_entity_poly.pdbx_strand_id
1 'polypeptide(L)'
;MRRIRWCTIIGLGLLAVPVLPEICLAQRSATARRGASEVAVPMTDVSVTLGKDTITGRVDADCHVDERATAGSTRAYFVARYPWFGQRVAADKPQWRFDLEIRRGKTSEASDQFVFSFLDGQRSGTIQTVAGAERMGNGTVRVTRQGAGARFEVEGRSKEGDAIRATIDCSTLQKSEGAGG
;
A
#
# COMPACT_ATOMS: atom_id res chain seq x y z
N MET A 1 13.57 -26.51 17.72
CA MET A 1 13.66 -27.81 18.41
C MET A 1 12.96 -28.87 17.55
N ARG A 2 13.72 -29.68 16.83
CA ARG A 2 13.24 -30.78 15.99
C ARG A 2 13.19 -32.05 16.84
N ARG A 3 12.01 -32.64 17.00
CA ARG A 3 11.87 -33.96 17.66
C ARG A 3 12.05 -35.06 16.62
N ILE A 4 13.14 -35.80 16.74
CA ILE A 4 13.40 -37.03 15.99
C ILE A 4 12.65 -38.15 16.71
N ARG A 5 11.74 -38.80 16.01
CA ARG A 5 11.08 -40.05 16.49
C ARG A 5 11.86 -41.25 15.97
N TRP A 6 12.41 -42.03 16.87
CA TRP A 6 13.03 -43.32 16.61
C TRP A 6 11.94 -44.38 16.56
N CYS A 7 11.86 -45.12 15.48
CA CYS A 7 11.10 -46.37 15.43
C CYS A 7 12.05 -47.53 15.74
N THR A 8 11.83 -48.18 16.88
CA THR A 8 12.52 -49.39 17.29
C THR A 8 11.75 -50.57 16.71
N ILE A 9 12.42 -51.41 15.90
CA ILE A 9 11.86 -52.66 15.37
C ILE A 9 12.50 -53.81 16.18
N ILE A 10 11.71 -54.50 16.97
CA ILE A 10 12.03 -55.80 17.55
C ILE A 10 10.98 -56.77 17.04
N GLY A 11 11.40 -57.87 16.42
CA GLY A 11 10.48 -58.92 16.03
C GLY A 11 11.15 -60.08 15.36
N LEU A 12 11.60 -61.08 16.16
CA LEU A 12 11.86 -62.46 15.68
C LEU A 12 10.55 -63.16 15.42
N GLY A 13 10.43 -63.83 14.29
CA GLY A 13 9.32 -64.74 14.02
C GLY A 13 9.41 -65.33 12.62
N LEU A 14 10.08 -66.51 12.49
CA LEU A 14 10.02 -67.32 11.29
C LEU A 14 8.62 -67.90 11.12
N LEU A 15 7.90 -67.56 10.06
CA LEU A 15 6.88 -68.38 9.43
C LEU A 15 6.78 -67.91 7.96
N ALA A 16 7.09 -68.86 7.07
CA ALA A 16 7.01 -68.66 5.63
C ALA A 16 5.54 -68.63 5.17
N VAL A 17 5.11 -67.47 4.70
CA VAL A 17 3.85 -67.30 4.00
C VAL A 17 4.18 -66.67 2.63
N PRO A 18 3.65 -67.20 1.53
CA PRO A 18 3.92 -66.65 0.21
C PRO A 18 3.26 -65.27 0.10
N VAL A 19 4.09 -64.24 0.06
CA VAL A 19 3.66 -62.84 -0.12
C VAL A 19 3.35 -62.64 -1.59
N LEU A 20 2.05 -62.54 -1.91
CA LEU A 20 1.59 -61.95 -3.16
C LEU A 20 2.03 -60.49 -3.20
N PRO A 21 2.58 -60.00 -4.30
CA PRO A 21 2.88 -58.58 -4.40
C PRO A 21 1.57 -57.78 -4.50
N GLU A 22 1.16 -57.19 -3.39
CA GLU A 22 0.19 -56.11 -3.43
C GLU A 22 0.80 -54.94 -4.19
N ILE A 23 0.31 -54.75 -5.41
CA ILE A 23 0.58 -53.55 -6.20
C ILE A 23 -0.13 -52.41 -5.48
N CYS A 24 0.60 -51.70 -4.58
CA CYS A 24 0.18 -50.42 -4.06
C CYS A 24 0.12 -49.41 -5.23
N LEU A 25 -1.03 -49.35 -5.88
CA LEU A 25 -1.41 -48.24 -6.74
C LEU A 25 -1.47 -47.01 -5.86
N ALA A 26 -0.33 -46.35 -5.71
CA ALA A 26 -0.27 -45.00 -5.16
C ALA A 26 -1.11 -44.09 -6.05
N GLN A 27 -2.39 -43.93 -5.71
CA GLN A 27 -3.21 -42.87 -6.23
C GLN A 27 -2.55 -41.56 -5.80
N ARG A 28 -1.67 -41.03 -6.65
CA ARG A 28 -1.28 -39.64 -6.60
C ARG A 28 -2.55 -38.84 -6.87
N SER A 29 -3.23 -38.47 -5.81
CA SER A 29 -4.19 -37.37 -5.86
C SER A 29 -3.43 -36.16 -6.36
N ALA A 30 -3.51 -35.92 -7.66
CA ALA A 30 -3.14 -34.66 -8.25
C ALA A 30 -4.13 -33.65 -7.68
N THR A 31 -3.79 -33.12 -6.51
CA THR A 31 -4.45 -31.91 -6.00
C THR A 31 -4.14 -30.85 -7.03
N ALA A 32 -5.08 -30.64 -7.96
CA ALA A 32 -5.07 -29.52 -8.86
C ALA A 32 -4.95 -28.29 -7.93
N ARG A 33 -3.74 -27.74 -7.84
CA ARG A 33 -3.56 -26.40 -7.33
C ARG A 33 -4.42 -25.53 -8.23
N ARG A 34 -5.65 -25.24 -7.76
CA ARG A 34 -6.42 -24.12 -8.29
C ARG A 34 -5.46 -22.97 -8.27
N GLY A 35 -5.05 -22.53 -9.46
CA GLY A 35 -4.24 -21.33 -9.61
C GLY A 35 -4.96 -20.24 -8.84
N ALA A 36 -4.40 -19.84 -7.71
CA ALA A 36 -4.80 -18.61 -7.07
C ALA A 36 -4.61 -17.58 -8.18
N SER A 37 -5.70 -17.04 -8.69
CA SER A 37 -5.67 -15.91 -9.60
C SER A 37 -4.87 -14.86 -8.85
N GLU A 38 -3.66 -14.58 -9.32
CA GLU A 38 -2.81 -13.54 -8.76
C GLU A 38 -3.59 -12.24 -8.93
N VAL A 39 -4.23 -11.81 -7.86
CA VAL A 39 -4.96 -10.55 -7.84
C VAL A 39 -3.90 -9.49 -8.07
N ALA A 40 -3.91 -8.90 -9.27
CA ALA A 40 -2.96 -7.85 -9.61
C ALA A 40 -3.07 -6.74 -8.58
N VAL A 41 -1.98 -6.47 -7.87
CA VAL A 41 -1.92 -5.38 -6.89
C VAL A 41 -2.12 -4.07 -7.65
N PRO A 42 -3.08 -3.22 -7.23
CA PRO A 42 -3.30 -1.94 -7.89
C PRO A 42 -2.03 -1.10 -7.83
N MET A 43 -1.58 -0.63 -8.98
CA MET A 43 -0.36 0.18 -9.08
C MET A 43 -0.71 1.65 -9.18
N THR A 44 0.11 2.48 -8.58
CA THR A 44 0.00 3.94 -8.54
C THR A 44 1.19 4.55 -9.26
N ASP A 45 0.93 5.40 -10.24
CA ASP A 45 1.95 6.19 -10.90
C ASP A 45 2.17 7.49 -10.11
N VAL A 46 3.42 7.81 -9.79
CA VAL A 46 3.80 8.94 -8.95
C VAL A 46 4.84 9.79 -9.65
N SER A 47 4.64 11.10 -9.62
CA SER A 47 5.61 12.10 -10.05
C SER A 47 5.68 13.19 -8.99
N VAL A 48 6.86 13.45 -8.42
CA VAL A 48 7.08 14.51 -7.43
C VAL A 48 8.23 15.39 -7.88
N THR A 49 7.98 16.69 -7.94
CA THR A 49 9.00 17.72 -8.19
C THR A 49 9.25 18.49 -6.91
N LEU A 50 10.52 18.53 -6.48
CA LEU A 50 11.00 19.34 -5.37
C LEU A 50 12.04 20.33 -5.91
N GLY A 51 11.69 21.62 -5.94
CA GLY A 51 12.54 22.63 -6.57
C GLY A 51 12.73 22.36 -8.06
N LYS A 52 13.92 21.89 -8.46
CA LYS A 52 14.27 21.56 -9.87
C LYS A 52 14.26 20.07 -10.18
N ASP A 53 14.21 19.24 -9.17
CA ASP A 53 14.37 17.79 -9.31
C ASP A 53 13.01 17.10 -9.37
N THR A 54 12.84 16.23 -10.35
CA THR A 54 11.64 15.42 -10.50
C THR A 54 11.98 13.95 -10.30
N ILE A 55 11.19 13.29 -9.47
CA ILE A 55 11.25 11.87 -9.18
C ILE A 55 9.96 11.25 -9.67
N THR A 56 10.08 10.16 -10.41
CA THR A 56 8.93 9.41 -10.92
C THR A 56 9.05 7.95 -10.52
N GLY A 57 7.93 7.27 -10.41
CA GLY A 57 7.92 5.84 -10.15
C GLY A 57 6.52 5.25 -10.19
N ARG A 58 6.47 3.93 -10.21
CA ARG A 58 5.25 3.15 -10.16
C ARG A 58 5.33 2.19 -8.97
N VAL A 59 4.39 2.32 -8.04
CA VAL A 59 4.42 1.64 -6.74
C VAL A 59 3.05 1.10 -6.36
N ASP A 60 3.03 0.15 -5.47
CA ASP A 60 1.85 -0.38 -4.79
C ASP A 60 1.46 0.53 -3.61
N ALA A 61 0.98 1.73 -3.91
CA ALA A 61 0.56 2.66 -2.88
C ALA A 61 -0.79 2.29 -2.27
N ASP A 62 -0.94 2.59 -0.98
CA ASP A 62 -2.23 2.56 -0.30
C ASP A 62 -3.03 3.81 -0.69
N CYS A 63 -4.06 3.61 -1.52
CA CYS A 63 -4.96 4.66 -1.96
C CYS A 63 -6.37 4.34 -1.47
N HIS A 64 -6.92 5.17 -0.58
CA HIS A 64 -8.27 4.93 -0.10
C HIS A 64 -9.08 6.22 0.12
N VAL A 65 -10.41 6.03 0.25
CA VAL A 65 -11.36 7.08 0.56
C VAL A 65 -12.19 6.68 1.78
N ASP A 66 -12.32 7.58 2.75
CA ASP A 66 -13.24 7.43 3.89
C ASP A 66 -14.49 8.30 3.67
N GLU A 67 -15.54 7.70 3.16
CA GLU A 67 -16.81 8.38 2.88
C GLU A 67 -17.52 8.89 4.14
N ARG A 68 -17.08 8.45 5.34
CA ARG A 68 -17.63 8.92 6.63
C ARG A 68 -16.93 10.17 7.14
N ALA A 69 -15.81 10.55 6.51
CA ALA A 69 -15.15 11.80 6.85
C ALA A 69 -16.03 12.98 6.41
N THR A 70 -16.42 13.83 7.36
CA THR A 70 -17.22 15.03 7.13
C THR A 70 -16.42 16.29 7.38
N ALA A 71 -16.91 17.43 6.93
CA ALA A 71 -16.27 18.70 7.23
C ALA A 71 -16.12 18.87 8.76
N GLY A 72 -14.91 19.16 9.22
CA GLY A 72 -14.57 19.26 10.66
C GLY A 72 -14.18 17.91 11.30
N SER A 73 -14.28 16.80 10.58
CA SER A 73 -13.76 15.51 11.05
C SER A 73 -12.23 15.55 11.19
N THR A 74 -11.68 14.82 12.17
CA THR A 74 -10.26 14.55 12.28
C THR A 74 -9.76 13.52 11.27
N ARG A 75 -10.68 12.79 10.63
CA ARG A 75 -10.36 11.76 9.62
C ARG A 75 -10.03 12.40 8.28
N ALA A 76 -9.03 11.88 7.61
CA ALA A 76 -8.77 12.22 6.22
C ALA A 76 -9.85 11.64 5.32
N TYR A 77 -10.33 12.42 4.33
CA TYR A 77 -11.30 11.96 3.35
C TYR A 77 -10.62 11.13 2.25
N PHE A 78 -9.48 11.57 1.76
CA PHE A 78 -8.61 10.78 0.89
C PHE A 78 -7.27 10.55 1.54
N VAL A 79 -6.71 9.37 1.30
CA VAL A 79 -5.33 9.03 1.66
C VAL A 79 -4.68 8.37 0.46
N ALA A 80 -3.45 8.78 0.17
CA ALA A 80 -2.56 8.08 -0.74
C ALA A 80 -1.16 8.06 -0.12
N ARG A 81 -0.58 6.87 0.11
CA ARG A 81 0.72 6.75 0.76
C ARG A 81 1.56 5.59 0.22
N TYR A 82 2.86 5.77 0.26
CA TYR A 82 3.84 4.75 -0.05
C TYR A 82 5.11 4.96 0.80
N PRO A 83 5.69 3.93 1.42
CA PRO A 83 5.10 2.60 1.61
C PRO A 83 3.92 2.62 2.58
N TRP A 84 3.17 1.53 2.66
CA TRP A 84 2.12 1.36 3.66
C TRP A 84 2.69 1.54 5.07
N PHE A 85 1.89 2.04 5.98
CA PHE A 85 2.34 2.26 7.36
C PHE A 85 2.93 0.99 7.97
N GLY A 86 4.18 1.08 8.47
CA GLY A 86 4.90 -0.03 9.06
C GLY A 86 5.52 -1.03 8.08
N GLN A 87 5.32 -0.87 6.76
CA GLN A 87 5.93 -1.73 5.76
C GLN A 87 7.41 -1.38 5.55
N ARG A 88 8.25 -2.42 5.52
CA ARG A 88 9.64 -2.27 5.06
C ARG A 88 9.68 -2.32 3.54
N VAL A 89 10.30 -1.32 2.94
CA VAL A 89 10.53 -1.30 1.49
C VAL A 89 11.62 -2.31 1.15
N ALA A 90 11.34 -3.22 0.22
CA ALA A 90 12.34 -4.14 -0.29
C ALA A 90 13.42 -3.38 -1.08
N ALA A 91 14.65 -3.89 -1.12
CA ALA A 91 15.79 -3.19 -1.71
C ALA A 91 15.65 -2.93 -3.22
N ASP A 92 14.83 -3.73 -3.91
CA ASP A 92 14.51 -3.62 -5.34
C ASP A 92 13.37 -2.63 -5.63
N LYS A 93 12.75 -2.06 -4.60
CA LYS A 93 11.68 -1.07 -4.71
C LYS A 93 12.20 0.36 -4.54
N PRO A 94 11.48 1.36 -5.05
CA PRO A 94 11.83 2.76 -4.80
C PRO A 94 11.98 3.05 -3.30
N GLN A 95 13.11 3.68 -2.92
CA GLN A 95 13.41 3.96 -1.51
C GLN A 95 12.85 5.31 -1.01
N TRP A 96 12.22 6.08 -1.91
CA TRP A 96 11.49 7.28 -1.52
C TRP A 96 10.13 6.92 -0.91
N ARG A 97 9.54 7.86 -0.22
CA ARG A 97 8.22 7.72 0.39
C ARG A 97 7.39 8.97 0.19
N PHE A 98 6.08 8.80 0.16
CA PHE A 98 5.15 9.91 0.24
C PHE A 98 3.95 9.57 1.12
N ASP A 99 3.33 10.62 1.65
CA ASP A 99 2.05 10.55 2.37
C ASP A 99 1.22 11.76 1.95
N LEU A 100 0.02 11.52 1.44
CA LEU A 100 -0.98 12.54 1.12
C LEU A 100 -2.25 12.23 1.89
N GLU A 101 -2.64 13.17 2.75
CA GLU A 101 -3.93 13.14 3.45
C GLU A 101 -4.71 14.39 3.08
N ILE A 102 -5.91 14.21 2.55
CA ILE A 102 -6.80 15.31 2.16
C ILE A 102 -7.98 15.34 3.09
N ARG A 103 -8.20 16.44 3.76
CA ARG A 103 -9.41 16.72 4.52
C ARG A 103 -10.47 17.23 3.57
N ARG A 104 -11.73 16.87 3.83
CA ARG A 104 -12.83 17.33 2.98
C ARG A 104 -12.93 18.84 3.03
N GLY A 105 -12.60 19.48 1.92
CA GLY A 105 -12.75 20.91 1.72
C GLY A 105 -14.21 21.33 1.48
N LYS A 106 -14.48 22.62 1.37
CA LYS A 106 -15.80 23.16 1.05
C LYS A 106 -16.23 22.86 -0.39
N THR A 107 -15.27 22.54 -1.28
CA THR A 107 -15.51 22.22 -2.70
C THR A 107 -15.07 20.80 -3.01
N SER A 108 -15.83 20.12 -3.88
CA SER A 108 -15.61 18.72 -4.24
C SER A 108 -14.35 18.44 -5.06
N GLU A 109 -13.75 19.46 -5.66
CA GLU A 109 -12.69 19.31 -6.67
C GLU A 109 -11.33 19.81 -6.21
N ALA A 110 -11.27 20.72 -5.27
CA ALA A 110 -10.03 21.27 -4.72
C ALA A 110 -10.14 21.46 -3.21
N SER A 111 -9.05 21.21 -2.51
CA SER A 111 -8.93 21.42 -1.07
C SER A 111 -7.67 22.18 -0.76
N ASP A 112 -7.79 23.11 0.19
CA ASP A 112 -6.69 23.80 0.84
C ASP A 112 -6.35 23.20 2.22
N GLN A 113 -7.03 22.11 2.58
CA GLN A 113 -6.83 21.39 3.84
C GLN A 113 -6.27 19.99 3.59
N PHE A 114 -4.97 19.92 3.52
CA PHE A 114 -4.27 18.67 3.29
C PHE A 114 -2.89 18.65 3.95
N VAL A 115 -2.34 17.46 4.07
CA VAL A 115 -0.93 17.21 4.37
C VAL A 115 -0.35 16.46 3.19
N PHE A 116 0.74 16.94 2.65
CA PHE A 116 1.57 16.21 1.71
C PHE A 116 2.99 16.18 2.24
N SER A 117 3.58 15.01 2.32
CA SER A 117 4.98 14.81 2.69
C SER A 117 5.66 13.90 1.68
N PHE A 118 6.87 14.26 1.32
CA PHE A 118 7.74 13.45 0.47
C PHE A 118 9.13 13.38 1.07
N LEU A 119 9.75 12.21 0.99
CA LEU A 119 11.12 11.98 1.43
C LEU A 119 11.82 11.04 0.45
N ASP A 120 12.98 11.46 -0.05
CA ASP A 120 13.88 10.68 -0.88
C ASP A 120 15.29 10.75 -0.30
N GLY A 121 15.61 9.84 0.61
CA GLY A 121 16.92 9.75 1.23
C GLY A 121 17.42 11.05 1.85
N GLN A 122 17.86 11.98 1.00
CA GLN A 122 18.44 13.27 1.40
C GLN A 122 17.51 14.46 1.24
N ARG A 123 16.44 14.32 0.46
CA ARG A 123 15.51 15.42 0.15
C ARG A 123 14.17 15.16 0.79
N SER A 124 13.63 16.18 1.40
CA SER A 124 12.30 16.15 1.96
C SER A 124 11.52 17.41 1.60
N GLY A 125 10.22 17.28 1.50
CA GLY A 125 9.33 18.41 1.30
C GLY A 125 8.00 18.13 1.97
N THR A 126 7.46 19.13 2.67
CA THR A 126 6.17 18.99 3.36
C THR A 126 5.33 20.24 3.13
N ILE A 127 4.06 20.02 2.81
CA ILE A 127 3.00 21.04 2.84
C ILE A 127 1.96 20.56 3.84
N GLN A 128 1.66 21.36 4.85
CA GLN A 128 0.62 21.08 5.83
C GLN A 128 -0.24 22.33 6.00
N THR A 129 -1.49 22.25 5.57
CA THR A 129 -2.42 23.38 5.55
C THR A 129 -3.66 23.12 6.42
N VAL A 130 -3.71 21.99 7.13
CA VAL A 130 -4.84 21.59 7.98
C VAL A 130 -5.07 22.62 9.09
N ALA A 131 -6.32 23.03 9.26
CA ALA A 131 -6.71 23.97 10.33
C ALA A 131 -6.47 23.36 11.72
N GLY A 132 -5.94 24.16 12.65
CA GLY A 132 -5.64 23.72 14.02
C GLY A 132 -4.28 23.04 14.18
N ALA A 133 -3.54 22.81 13.09
CA ALA A 133 -2.17 22.33 13.11
C ALA A 133 -1.17 23.45 12.76
N GLU A 134 0.11 23.28 13.09
CA GLU A 134 1.16 24.19 12.63
C GLU A 134 1.21 24.15 11.10
N ARG A 135 1.08 25.32 10.45
CA ARG A 135 1.20 25.40 9.00
C ARG A 135 2.65 25.18 8.58
N MET A 136 2.85 24.21 7.68
CA MET A 136 4.13 23.97 7.02
C MET A 136 3.97 24.25 5.52
N GLY A 137 4.25 25.48 5.12
CA GLY A 137 4.08 25.92 3.73
C GLY A 137 2.65 26.32 3.37
N ASN A 138 2.39 26.35 2.05
CA ASN A 138 1.08 26.67 1.48
C ASN A 138 0.89 25.91 0.17
N GLY A 139 -0.36 25.70 -0.22
CA GLY A 139 -0.66 25.02 -1.47
C GLY A 139 -2.10 24.60 -1.58
N THR A 140 -2.39 23.91 -2.67
CA THR A 140 -3.69 23.31 -2.99
C THR A 140 -3.50 21.90 -3.47
N VAL A 141 -4.53 21.07 -3.29
CA VAL A 141 -4.63 19.75 -3.90
C VAL A 141 -5.92 19.68 -4.70
N ARG A 142 -5.81 19.16 -5.91
CA ARG A 142 -6.97 18.83 -6.77
C ARG A 142 -7.14 17.34 -6.82
N VAL A 143 -8.39 16.88 -6.78
CA VAL A 143 -8.76 15.48 -6.92
C VAL A 143 -9.63 15.31 -8.15
N THR A 144 -9.22 14.44 -9.07
CA THR A 144 -9.99 14.07 -10.25
C THR A 144 -10.29 12.59 -10.20
N ARG A 145 -11.58 12.22 -10.10
CA ARG A 145 -11.98 10.81 -10.14
C ARG A 145 -11.79 10.23 -11.53
N GLN A 146 -11.25 9.01 -11.61
CA GLN A 146 -10.95 8.29 -12.84
C GLN A 146 -11.42 6.84 -12.73
N GLY A 147 -12.65 6.58 -13.11
CA GLY A 147 -13.23 5.23 -12.94
C GLY A 147 -13.23 4.78 -11.50
N ALA A 148 -12.54 3.67 -11.20
CA ALA A 148 -12.37 3.13 -9.84
C ALA A 148 -11.28 3.85 -9.04
N GLY A 149 -10.47 4.68 -9.68
CA GLY A 149 -9.34 5.38 -9.08
C GLY A 149 -9.52 6.88 -8.95
N ALA A 150 -8.40 7.56 -8.72
CA ALA A 150 -8.32 9.03 -8.71
C ALA A 150 -6.92 9.51 -9.00
N ARG A 151 -6.82 10.68 -9.61
CA ARG A 151 -5.61 11.48 -9.73
C ARG A 151 -5.64 12.60 -8.70
N PHE A 152 -4.53 12.72 -7.99
CA PHE A 152 -4.26 13.80 -7.05
C PHE A 152 -3.15 14.68 -7.60
N GLU A 153 -3.41 15.98 -7.68
CA GLU A 153 -2.45 16.99 -8.14
C GLU A 153 -2.21 17.97 -6.99
N VAL A 154 -1.00 17.96 -6.44
CA VAL A 154 -0.56 18.84 -5.36
C VAL A 154 0.32 19.92 -5.96
N GLU A 155 0.07 21.17 -5.62
CA GLU A 155 0.91 22.31 -5.99
C GLU A 155 1.05 23.28 -4.81
N GLY A 156 2.30 23.65 -4.52
CA GLY A 156 2.54 24.57 -3.41
C GLY A 156 4.02 24.81 -3.15
N ARG A 157 4.28 25.30 -1.92
CA ARG A 157 5.63 25.53 -1.41
C ARG A 157 5.77 24.98 0.00
N SER A 158 6.94 24.44 0.31
CA SER A 158 7.32 24.05 1.66
C SER A 158 7.45 25.28 2.58
N LYS A 159 7.69 25.07 3.87
CA LYS A 159 7.98 26.13 4.84
C LYS A 159 9.26 26.90 4.47
N GLU A 160 10.21 26.21 3.88
CA GLU A 160 11.50 26.74 3.40
C GLU A 160 11.36 27.53 2.10
N GLY A 161 10.21 27.48 1.44
CA GLY A 161 9.91 28.17 0.20
C GLY A 161 10.14 27.37 -1.08
N ASP A 162 10.57 26.11 -0.97
CA ASP A 162 10.80 25.23 -2.11
C ASP A 162 9.49 24.91 -2.81
N ALA A 163 9.47 25.03 -4.12
CA ALA A 163 8.33 24.63 -4.92
C ALA A 163 8.12 23.12 -4.87
N ILE A 164 6.90 22.69 -4.59
CA ILE A 164 6.49 21.30 -4.56
C ILE A 164 5.35 21.11 -5.57
N ARG A 165 5.52 20.16 -6.47
CA ARG A 165 4.46 19.65 -7.34
C ARG A 165 4.44 18.15 -7.25
N ALA A 166 3.25 17.56 -7.09
CA ALA A 166 3.12 16.12 -7.12
C ALA A 166 1.88 15.72 -7.91
N THR A 167 2.02 14.65 -8.69
CA THR A 167 0.91 13.94 -9.33
C THR A 167 0.95 12.51 -8.83
N ILE A 168 -0.16 12.05 -8.26
CA ILE A 168 -0.34 10.69 -7.76
C ILE A 168 -1.57 10.12 -8.46
N ASP A 169 -1.37 9.08 -9.25
CA ASP A 169 -2.41 8.48 -10.09
C ASP A 169 -2.75 7.08 -9.58
N CYS A 170 -3.69 7.01 -8.67
CA CYS A 170 -4.16 5.77 -8.07
C CYS A 170 -5.11 5.06 -9.03
N SER A 171 -4.75 3.88 -9.52
CA SER A 171 -5.59 3.09 -10.41
C SER A 171 -6.89 2.62 -9.75
N THR A 172 -6.90 2.49 -8.42
CA THR A 172 -8.06 2.08 -7.62
C THR A 172 -8.05 2.80 -6.28
N LEU A 173 -9.22 3.24 -5.83
CA LEU A 173 -9.43 3.72 -4.46
C LEU A 173 -10.18 2.66 -3.67
N GLN A 174 -9.56 2.20 -2.60
CA GLN A 174 -10.20 1.32 -1.64
C GLN A 174 -11.14 2.15 -0.74
N LYS A 175 -12.31 1.59 -0.39
CA LYS A 175 -13.13 2.19 0.64
C LYS A 175 -12.57 1.77 2.00
N SER A 176 -12.37 2.72 2.90
CA SER A 176 -12.04 2.39 4.29
C SER A 176 -13.22 1.62 4.89
N GLU A 177 -13.10 0.31 4.99
CA GLU A 177 -14.00 -0.49 5.81
C GLU A 177 -13.78 -0.06 7.25
N GLY A 178 -14.82 0.52 7.88
CA GLY A 178 -14.72 0.90 9.25
C GLY A 178 -14.40 -0.33 10.09
N ALA A 179 -13.33 -0.29 10.85
CA ALA A 179 -13.22 -1.12 12.01
C ALA A 179 -14.49 -0.85 12.83
N GLY A 180 -15.44 -1.78 12.78
CA GLY A 180 -16.62 -1.74 13.61
C GLY A 180 -16.14 -1.70 15.07
N GLY A 181 -16.37 -0.58 15.71
CA GLY A 181 -16.21 -0.43 17.15
C GLY A 181 -17.47 -0.85 17.83
#